data_3fca811642323ea1f2b27f1c702983c2
#
_entry.id   3fca811642323ea1f2b27f1c702983c2
#
_cell.length_a   1.000
_cell.length_b   1.000
_cell.length_c   1.000
_cell.angle_alpha   90.00
_cell.angle_beta   90.00
_cell.angle_gamma   90.00
#
_symmetry.space_group_name_H-M   'P 1'
#
loop_
_entity.id
_entity.type
_entity.pdbx_description
1 polymer ?
#
loop_
_entity_poly.entity_id
_entity_poly.type
_entity_poly.pdbx_seq_one_letter_code
_entity_poly.pdbx_strand_id
1 'polypeptide(L)'
;SILDAHLYEQKIVDDESALATAESFIALNVYPERRALSGEKTLKVLMKYGLRFGEMSCFHRYNEDGTKLLFSVLQITDTGMDGFDLENLSTDPIKGLAFFLALPHRDVQNAFDTMDSISRLIAREIDGTVYDQNNQEFTPQLREHWRHLAIDYRAGQAIDA
;
A
#
# COMPACT_ATOMS: atom_id res chain seq x y z
N SER A 1 -1.21 -7.88 28.92
CA SER A 1 -2.49 -7.87 29.66
C SER A 1 -3.60 -8.48 28.81
N ILE A 2 -4.71 -8.77 29.43
CA ILE A 2 -5.88 -9.31 28.74
C ILE A 2 -6.43 -8.28 27.75
N LEU A 3 -6.42 -7.01 28.11
CA LEU A 3 -6.88 -5.94 27.24
C LEU A 3 -5.98 -5.82 25.98
N ASP A 4 -4.66 -5.88 26.16
CA ASP A 4 -3.73 -5.79 25.03
C ASP A 4 -3.89 -6.97 24.08
N ALA A 5 -4.08 -8.18 24.61
CA ALA A 5 -4.34 -9.36 23.79
C ALA A 5 -5.65 -9.22 23.01
N HIS A 6 -6.69 -8.70 23.65
CA HIS A 6 -7.98 -8.48 23.00
C HIS A 6 -7.88 -7.43 21.86
N LEU A 7 -7.20 -6.34 22.09
CA LEU A 7 -6.98 -5.31 21.08
C LEU A 7 -6.15 -5.86 19.91
N TYR A 8 -5.16 -6.70 20.21
CA TYR A 8 -4.34 -7.35 19.18
C TYR A 8 -5.19 -8.30 18.32
N GLU A 9 -6.01 -9.12 18.94
CA GLU A 9 -6.91 -10.03 18.24
C GLU A 9 -7.93 -9.27 17.37
N GLN A 10 -8.49 -8.19 17.90
CA GLN A 10 -9.43 -7.36 17.14
C GLN A 10 -8.77 -6.76 15.91
N LYS A 11 -7.54 -6.31 16.04
CA LYS A 11 -6.78 -5.77 14.93
C LYS A 11 -6.54 -6.82 13.85
N ILE A 12 -6.13 -8.02 14.23
CA ILE A 12 -5.93 -9.12 13.28
C ILE A 12 -7.23 -9.43 12.53
N VAL A 13 -8.35 -9.50 13.23
CA VAL A 13 -9.66 -9.77 12.62
C VAL A 13 -10.02 -8.67 11.61
N ASP A 14 -9.79 -7.40 11.95
CA ASP A 14 -10.08 -6.30 11.05
C ASP A 14 -9.19 -6.34 9.79
N ASP A 15 -7.90 -6.63 9.96
CA ASP A 15 -6.96 -6.75 8.83
C ASP A 15 -7.35 -7.90 7.90
N GLU A 16 -7.61 -9.06 8.46
CA GLU A 16 -8.04 -10.22 7.71
C GLU A 16 -9.36 -9.97 6.99
N SER A 17 -10.31 -9.29 7.66
CA SER A 17 -11.59 -8.96 7.06
C SER A 17 -11.42 -8.03 5.86
N ALA A 18 -10.58 -7.00 5.97
CA ALA A 18 -10.34 -6.05 4.88
C ALA A 18 -9.74 -6.73 3.65
N LEU A 19 -8.75 -7.62 3.84
CA LEU A 19 -8.12 -8.33 2.74
C LEU A 19 -8.97 -9.48 2.22
N ALA A 20 -9.63 -10.22 3.12
CA ALA A 20 -10.45 -11.38 2.76
C ALA A 20 -11.73 -10.99 2.01
N THR A 21 -12.28 -9.82 2.28
CA THR A 21 -13.49 -9.34 1.61
C THR A 21 -13.19 -8.45 0.40
N ALA A 22 -11.92 -8.27 0.06
CA ALA A 22 -11.53 -7.44 -1.08
C ALA A 22 -12.07 -8.03 -2.39
N GLU A 23 -12.78 -7.20 -3.15
CA GLU A 23 -13.30 -7.57 -4.46
C GLU A 23 -12.48 -6.94 -5.57
N SER A 24 -11.82 -5.82 -5.27
CA SER A 24 -10.99 -5.10 -6.21
C SER A 24 -9.96 -4.28 -5.46
N PHE A 25 -9.01 -3.70 -6.19
CA PHE A 25 -7.95 -2.89 -5.61
C PHE A 25 -7.71 -1.64 -6.43
N ILE A 26 -7.37 -0.55 -5.75
CA ILE A 26 -6.72 0.59 -6.39
C ILE A 26 -5.23 0.46 -6.10
N ALA A 27 -4.41 0.55 -7.12
CA ALA A 27 -2.97 0.38 -6.96
C ALA A 27 -2.19 1.58 -7.50
N LEU A 28 -1.14 1.94 -6.78
CA LEU A 28 -0.16 2.93 -7.22
C LEU A 28 1.21 2.26 -7.17
N ASN A 29 1.99 2.41 -8.23
CA ASN A 29 3.32 1.81 -8.31
C ASN A 29 4.37 2.91 -8.27
N VAL A 30 5.41 2.71 -7.47
CA VAL A 30 6.54 3.63 -7.39
C VAL A 30 7.76 2.93 -7.97
N TYR A 31 8.33 3.51 -9.02
CA TYR A 31 9.57 3.02 -9.60
C TYR A 31 10.67 4.05 -9.42
N PRO A 32 11.87 3.61 -9.00
CA PRO A 32 13.00 4.53 -8.86
C PRO A 32 13.48 5.00 -10.23
N GLU A 33 13.99 6.22 -10.27
CA GLU A 33 14.65 6.77 -11.48
C GLU A 33 15.90 5.97 -11.82
N ARG A 34 16.51 5.34 -10.82
CA ARG A 34 17.67 4.46 -10.97
C ARG A 34 17.21 3.01 -11.06
N ARG A 35 18.15 2.10 -11.35
CA ARG A 35 17.85 0.69 -11.58
C ARG A 35 17.11 0.00 -10.44
N ALA A 36 17.47 0.34 -9.21
CA ALA A 36 16.93 -0.35 -8.05
C ALA A 36 17.12 0.47 -6.79
N LEU A 37 16.37 0.10 -5.75
CA LEU A 37 16.44 0.73 -4.44
C LEU A 37 17.24 -0.15 -3.49
N SER A 38 17.99 0.49 -2.59
CA SER A 38 18.55 -0.21 -1.44
C SER A 38 17.43 -0.72 -0.55
N GLY A 39 17.44 -2.01 -0.22
CA GLY A 39 16.45 -2.58 0.67
C GLY A 39 16.44 -1.92 2.04
N GLU A 40 17.62 -1.65 2.59
CA GLU A 40 17.73 -0.99 3.89
C GLU A 40 17.14 0.42 3.88
N LYS A 41 17.46 1.22 2.85
CA LYS A 41 16.91 2.57 2.73
C LYS A 41 15.39 2.53 2.55
N THR A 42 14.90 1.61 1.74
CA THR A 42 13.47 1.44 1.50
C THR A 42 12.74 1.08 2.79
N LEU A 43 13.28 0.15 3.57
CA LEU A 43 12.70 -0.23 4.85
C LEU A 43 12.58 0.98 5.78
N LYS A 44 13.65 1.77 5.89
CA LYS A 44 13.65 2.97 6.74
C LYS A 44 12.60 3.98 6.31
N VAL A 45 12.44 4.17 5.01
CA VAL A 45 11.46 5.13 4.47
C VAL A 45 10.04 4.64 4.73
N LEU A 46 9.77 3.36 4.50
CA LEU A 46 8.44 2.79 4.78
C LEU A 46 8.08 2.96 6.25
N MET A 47 9.00 2.66 7.16
CA MET A 47 8.76 2.81 8.59
C MET A 47 8.61 4.27 9.01
N LYS A 48 9.36 5.17 8.38
CA LYS A 48 9.26 6.61 8.64
C LYS A 48 7.84 7.14 8.41
N TYR A 49 7.17 6.63 7.39
CA TYR A 49 5.80 7.04 7.06
C TYR A 49 4.74 6.15 7.71
N GLY A 50 5.12 5.46 8.78
CA GLY A 50 4.17 4.76 9.63
C GLY A 50 3.68 3.42 9.11
N LEU A 51 4.36 2.85 8.10
CA LEU A 51 4.02 1.50 7.66
C LEU A 51 4.70 0.49 8.57
N ARG A 52 4.02 -0.63 8.78
CA ARG A 52 4.52 -1.71 9.65
C ARG A 52 4.49 -3.03 8.88
N PHE A 53 5.55 -3.79 9.03
CA PHE A 53 5.65 -5.12 8.46
C PHE A 53 4.70 -6.07 9.20
N GLY A 54 4.01 -6.91 8.45
CA GLY A 54 3.06 -7.85 9.05
C GLY A 54 2.58 -8.89 8.07
N GLU A 55 1.31 -9.10 8.06
CA GLU A 55 0.64 -10.16 7.32
C GLU A 55 1.01 -10.20 5.84
N MET A 56 1.14 -11.39 5.29
CA MET A 56 1.53 -11.66 3.91
C MET A 56 2.91 -11.09 3.54
N SER A 57 3.76 -10.84 4.55
CA SER A 57 5.06 -10.21 4.37
C SER A 57 4.99 -8.85 3.68
N CYS A 58 3.88 -8.15 3.86
CA CYS A 58 3.64 -6.81 3.36
C CYS A 58 3.90 -5.75 4.43
N PHE A 59 4.10 -4.51 3.99
CA PHE A 59 4.02 -3.36 4.88
C PHE A 59 2.59 -2.83 4.85
N HIS A 60 2.08 -2.45 6.03
CA HIS A 60 0.68 -2.03 6.19
C HIS A 60 0.60 -0.68 6.89
N ARG A 61 -0.27 0.18 6.40
CA ARG A 61 -0.59 1.44 7.05
C ARG A 61 -2.00 1.38 7.61
N TYR A 62 -2.12 1.74 8.89
CA TYR A 62 -3.39 1.78 9.60
C TYR A 62 -3.84 3.22 9.84
N ASN A 63 -5.10 3.39 10.22
CA ASN A 63 -5.60 4.68 10.67
C ASN A 63 -4.97 5.04 12.03
N GLU A 64 -5.29 6.23 12.55
CA GLU A 64 -4.65 6.76 13.76
C GLU A 64 -4.80 5.85 14.99
N ASP A 65 -5.97 5.24 15.17
CA ASP A 65 -6.21 4.37 16.33
C ASP A 65 -5.73 2.93 16.09
N GLY A 66 -5.24 2.61 14.91
CA GLY A 66 -4.71 1.29 14.59
C GLY A 66 -5.74 0.21 14.36
N THR A 67 -7.02 0.57 14.23
CA THR A 67 -8.11 -0.42 14.10
C THR A 67 -8.48 -0.75 12.66
N LYS A 68 -8.14 0.12 11.70
CA LYS A 68 -8.48 -0.09 10.29
C LYS A 68 -7.25 -0.04 9.41
N LEU A 69 -7.11 -1.05 8.58
CA LEU A 69 -6.11 -1.07 7.52
C LEU A 69 -6.51 -0.07 6.44
N LEU A 70 -5.62 0.86 6.11
CA LEU A 70 -5.86 1.82 5.04
C LEU A 70 -5.33 1.30 3.71
N PHE A 71 -4.06 0.91 3.66
CA PHE A 71 -3.46 0.33 2.46
C PHE A 71 -2.24 -0.51 2.82
N SER A 72 -1.74 -1.25 1.83
CA SER A 72 -0.60 -2.13 2.00
C SER A 72 0.41 -1.93 0.87
N VAL A 73 1.64 -2.37 1.10
CA VAL A 73 2.74 -2.21 0.14
C VAL A 73 3.45 -3.53 -0.04
N LEU A 74 3.64 -3.91 -1.30
CA LEU A 74 4.45 -5.05 -1.74
C LEU A 74 5.66 -4.53 -2.50
N GLN A 75 6.68 -5.37 -2.66
CA GLN A 75 7.75 -5.06 -3.58
C GLN A 75 7.42 -5.56 -4.98
N ILE A 76 7.90 -4.83 -5.98
CA ILE A 76 7.84 -5.24 -7.37
C ILE A 76 9.15 -5.91 -7.73
N THR A 77 9.08 -7.10 -8.33
CA THR A 77 10.22 -7.90 -8.76
C THR A 77 10.14 -8.15 -10.26
N ASP A 78 11.13 -8.82 -10.83
CA ASP A 78 11.13 -9.19 -12.25
C ASP A 78 9.99 -10.12 -12.62
N THR A 79 9.50 -10.89 -11.66
CA THR A 79 8.46 -11.90 -11.88
C THR A 79 7.07 -11.46 -11.43
N GLY A 80 6.95 -10.26 -10.85
CA GLY A 80 5.66 -9.74 -10.37
C GLY A 80 5.78 -9.04 -9.03
N MET A 81 4.74 -9.14 -8.23
CA MET A 81 4.69 -8.54 -6.90
C MET A 81 4.89 -9.60 -5.84
N ASP A 82 5.75 -9.33 -4.87
CA ASP A 82 6.05 -10.24 -3.77
C ASP A 82 6.07 -9.52 -2.44
N GLY A 83 5.90 -10.29 -1.36
CA GLY A 83 6.18 -9.80 -0.02
C GLY A 83 7.66 -9.47 0.15
N PHE A 84 8.00 -8.82 1.23
CA PHE A 84 9.38 -8.46 1.54
C PHE A 84 10.05 -9.59 2.31
N ASP A 85 11.28 -9.90 1.94
CA ASP A 85 12.13 -10.83 2.67
C ASP A 85 13.09 -10.00 3.53
N LEU A 86 12.75 -9.83 4.80
CA LEU A 86 13.53 -8.99 5.70
C LEU A 86 14.92 -9.54 5.98
N GLU A 87 15.11 -10.85 5.86
CA GLU A 87 16.42 -11.48 6.07
C GLU A 87 17.41 -11.08 4.98
N ASN A 88 16.93 -10.92 3.75
CA ASN A 88 17.78 -10.63 2.59
C ASN A 88 17.62 -9.19 2.09
N LEU A 89 16.96 -8.34 2.85
CA LEU A 89 16.65 -6.97 2.42
C LEU A 89 17.90 -6.13 2.15
N SER A 90 18.98 -6.40 2.88
CA SER A 90 20.23 -5.67 2.73
C SER A 90 21.02 -6.07 1.48
N THR A 91 20.72 -7.23 0.89
CA THR A 91 21.47 -7.77 -0.25
C THR A 91 20.67 -7.75 -1.55
N ASP A 92 19.35 -7.87 -1.47
CA ASP A 92 18.50 -7.93 -2.65
C ASP A 92 17.96 -6.54 -3.00
N PRO A 93 18.26 -6.04 -4.21
CA PRO A 93 17.73 -4.75 -4.64
C PRO A 93 16.21 -4.81 -4.85
N ILE A 94 15.52 -3.72 -4.53
CA ILE A 94 14.09 -3.59 -4.74
C ILE A 94 13.87 -2.79 -6.01
N LYS A 95 13.10 -3.34 -6.95
CA LYS A 95 12.89 -2.72 -8.26
C LYS A 95 11.75 -1.71 -8.26
N GLY A 96 10.82 -1.85 -7.36
CA GLY A 96 9.70 -0.93 -7.21
C GLY A 96 8.84 -1.30 -6.03
N LEU A 97 7.89 -0.42 -5.74
CA LEU A 97 6.92 -0.61 -4.66
C LEU A 97 5.51 -0.55 -5.25
N ALA A 98 4.66 -1.48 -4.87
CA ALA A 98 3.25 -1.47 -5.22
C ALA A 98 2.43 -1.15 -3.98
N PHE A 99 1.72 -0.04 -4.01
CA PHE A 99 0.78 0.38 -2.98
C PHE A 99 -0.61 -0.05 -3.41
N PHE A 100 -1.37 -0.68 -2.54
CA PHE A 100 -2.71 -1.12 -2.92
C PHE A 100 -3.72 -0.94 -1.80
N LEU A 101 -4.91 -0.52 -2.20
CA LEU A 101 -6.06 -0.25 -1.36
C LEU A 101 -7.16 -1.24 -1.73
N ALA A 102 -7.60 -2.04 -0.78
CA ALA A 102 -8.64 -3.03 -0.99
C ALA A 102 -10.04 -2.37 -1.00
N LEU A 103 -10.86 -2.77 -1.95
CA LEU A 103 -12.25 -2.28 -2.08
C LEU A 103 -13.23 -3.45 -1.94
N PRO A 104 -14.38 -3.25 -1.36
CA PRO A 104 -14.90 -2.02 -0.75
C PRO A 104 -14.15 -1.67 0.54
N HIS A 105 -14.11 -0.37 0.89
CA HIS A 105 -13.44 0.11 2.08
C HIS A 105 -14.35 1.08 2.84
N ARG A 106 -14.45 0.90 4.16
CA ARG A 106 -15.36 1.69 5.00
C ARG A 106 -14.94 3.16 5.15
N ASP A 107 -13.67 3.46 4.99
CA ASP A 107 -13.10 4.79 5.13
C ASP A 107 -12.28 5.13 3.89
N VAL A 108 -12.89 4.95 2.73
CA VAL A 108 -12.21 4.96 1.44
C VAL A 108 -11.56 6.31 1.12
N GLN A 109 -12.19 7.43 1.49
CA GLN A 109 -11.60 8.74 1.23
C GLN A 109 -10.28 8.90 1.99
N ASN A 110 -10.28 8.59 3.27
CA ASN A 110 -9.07 8.64 4.09
C ASN A 110 -8.02 7.66 3.58
N ALA A 111 -8.43 6.44 3.24
CA ALA A 111 -7.50 5.42 2.76
C ALA A 111 -6.85 5.85 1.45
N PHE A 112 -7.62 6.33 0.49
CA PHE A 112 -7.09 6.79 -0.79
C PHE A 112 -6.18 8.00 -0.62
N ASP A 113 -6.64 9.02 0.11
CA ASP A 113 -5.87 10.26 0.28
C ASP A 113 -4.56 10.01 1.03
N THR A 114 -4.58 9.12 2.01
CA THR A 114 -3.37 8.74 2.74
C THR A 114 -2.41 7.96 1.84
N MET A 115 -2.91 7.01 1.06
CA MET A 115 -2.08 6.27 0.10
C MET A 115 -1.47 7.18 -0.95
N ASP A 116 -2.26 8.09 -1.51
CA ASP A 116 -1.78 9.08 -2.48
C ASP A 116 -0.67 9.94 -1.89
N SER A 117 -0.89 10.53 -0.72
CA SER A 117 0.09 11.40 -0.08
C SER A 117 1.38 10.67 0.27
N ILE A 118 1.26 9.49 0.88
CA ILE A 118 2.43 8.73 1.33
C ILE A 118 3.23 8.19 0.15
N SER A 119 2.56 7.68 -0.89
CA SER A 119 3.27 7.19 -2.08
C SER A 119 4.08 8.31 -2.74
N ARG A 120 3.54 9.52 -2.81
CA ARG A 120 4.26 10.68 -3.36
C ARG A 120 5.44 11.10 -2.50
N LEU A 121 5.27 11.09 -1.17
CA LEU A 121 6.35 11.44 -0.24
C LEU A 121 7.48 10.40 -0.30
N ILE A 122 7.14 9.13 -0.33
CA ILE A 122 8.12 8.06 -0.46
C ILE A 122 8.86 8.17 -1.80
N ALA A 123 8.12 8.37 -2.89
CA ALA A 123 8.72 8.53 -4.21
C ALA A 123 9.74 9.67 -4.22
N ARG A 124 9.41 10.79 -3.58
CA ARG A 124 10.34 11.92 -3.49
C ARG A 124 11.63 11.55 -2.75
N GLU A 125 11.52 10.81 -1.64
CA GLU A 125 12.70 10.47 -0.84
C GLU A 125 13.61 9.43 -1.51
N ILE A 126 13.06 8.58 -2.37
CA ILE A 126 13.83 7.55 -3.04
C ILE A 126 14.15 7.91 -4.50
N ASP A 127 13.90 9.13 -4.91
CA ASP A 127 14.07 9.59 -6.30
C ASP A 127 13.29 8.70 -7.27
N GLY A 128 12.02 8.53 -7.00
CA GLY A 128 11.13 7.71 -7.82
C GLY A 128 9.96 8.50 -8.39
N THR A 129 9.21 7.84 -9.22
CA THR A 129 8.00 8.37 -9.84
C THR A 129 6.82 7.45 -9.54
N VAL A 130 5.64 8.05 -9.28
CA VAL A 130 4.41 7.31 -9.03
C VAL A 130 3.67 7.09 -10.34
N TYR A 131 3.23 5.86 -10.57
CA TYR A 131 2.40 5.45 -11.70
C TYR A 131 1.09 4.86 -11.20
N ASP A 132 0.05 4.96 -12.02
CA ASP A 132 -1.20 4.28 -11.71
C ASP A 132 -1.12 2.79 -12.08
N GLN A 133 -2.19 2.05 -11.85
CA GLN A 133 -2.22 0.61 -12.13
C GLN A 133 -2.21 0.27 -13.63
N ASN A 134 -2.34 1.28 -14.49
CA ASN A 134 -2.20 1.14 -15.94
C ASN A 134 -0.83 1.60 -16.44
N ASN A 135 0.13 1.79 -15.53
CA ASN A 135 1.49 2.23 -15.82
C ASN A 135 1.57 3.61 -16.46
N GLN A 136 0.61 4.48 -16.15
CA GLN A 136 0.64 5.88 -16.56
C GLN A 136 1.14 6.72 -15.38
N GLU A 137 1.98 7.72 -15.67
CA GLU A 137 2.46 8.62 -14.61
C GLU A 137 1.26 9.26 -13.90
N PHE A 138 1.29 9.25 -12.58
CA PHE A 138 0.16 9.65 -11.75
C PHE A 138 0.03 11.17 -11.67
N THR A 139 -0.74 11.71 -12.60
CA THR A 139 -1.03 13.14 -12.70
C THR A 139 -2.20 13.53 -11.79
N PRO A 140 -2.43 14.85 -11.55
CA PRO A 140 -3.62 15.30 -10.84
C PRO A 140 -4.94 14.81 -11.45
N GLN A 141 -5.02 14.72 -12.79
CA GLN A 141 -6.21 14.22 -13.47
C GLN A 141 -6.45 12.74 -13.18
N LEU A 142 -5.39 11.93 -13.22
CA LEU A 142 -5.50 10.52 -12.90
C LEU A 142 -5.81 10.29 -11.42
N ARG A 143 -5.28 11.12 -10.53
CA ARG A 143 -5.63 11.07 -9.10
C ARG A 143 -7.13 11.25 -8.92
N GLU A 144 -7.70 12.26 -9.54
CA GLU A 144 -9.13 12.54 -9.47
C GLU A 144 -9.94 11.36 -10.01
N HIS A 145 -9.53 10.82 -11.15
CA HIS A 145 -10.19 9.68 -11.77
C HIS A 145 -10.21 8.46 -10.83
N TRP A 146 -9.06 8.05 -10.33
CA TRP A 146 -8.97 6.88 -9.45
C TRP A 146 -9.64 7.12 -8.11
N ARG A 147 -9.58 8.35 -7.60
CA ARG A 147 -10.27 8.70 -6.36
C ARG A 147 -11.78 8.55 -6.51
N HIS A 148 -12.34 9.01 -7.61
CA HIS A 148 -13.76 8.84 -7.91
C HIS A 148 -14.14 7.37 -8.01
N LEU A 149 -13.36 6.57 -8.72
CA LEU A 149 -13.63 5.14 -8.82
C LEU A 149 -13.63 4.46 -7.45
N ALA A 150 -12.67 4.83 -6.60
CA ALA A 150 -12.59 4.26 -5.26
C ALA A 150 -13.82 4.62 -4.41
N ILE A 151 -14.19 5.90 -4.40
CA ILE A 151 -15.32 6.40 -3.60
C ILE A 151 -16.65 5.83 -4.10
N ASP A 152 -16.82 5.74 -5.41
CA ASP A 152 -18.07 5.31 -6.02
C ASP A 152 -18.20 3.79 -6.10
N TYR A 153 -17.16 3.04 -5.75
CA TYR A 153 -17.17 1.60 -5.79
C TYR A 153 -18.29 1.02 -4.92
N ARG A 154 -19.02 0.07 -5.47
CA ARG A 154 -20.05 -0.70 -4.76
C ARG A 154 -19.72 -2.18 -4.84
N ALA A 155 -20.06 -2.92 -3.76
CA ALA A 155 -19.82 -4.35 -3.70
C ALA A 155 -20.44 -5.05 -4.92
N GLY A 156 -19.69 -5.96 -5.53
CA GLY A 156 -20.11 -6.68 -6.72
C GLY A 156 -19.89 -5.96 -8.04
N GLN A 157 -19.37 -4.71 -8.00
CA GLN A 157 -19.09 -3.93 -9.20
C GLN A 157 -17.68 -4.24 -9.71
N ALA A 158 -17.52 -4.31 -11.04
CA ALA A 158 -16.18 -4.36 -11.63
C ALA A 158 -15.64 -2.94 -11.78
N ILE A 159 -14.31 -2.78 -11.58
CA ILE A 159 -13.65 -1.52 -11.89
C ILE A 159 -13.13 -1.60 -13.32
N ASP A 160 -13.71 -0.76 -14.19
CA ASP A 160 -13.19 -0.56 -15.54
C ASP A 160 -12.25 0.62 -15.51
N ALA A 161 -11.02 0.34 -15.86
CA ALA A 161 -9.98 1.37 -15.87
C ALA A 161 -10.16 2.34 -17.02
#